data_5993449f695ffdd8f90361c45c8ff733
#
_entry.id   5993449f695ffdd8f90361c45c8ff733
#
_cell.length_a   1.000
_cell.length_b   1.000
_cell.length_c   1.000
_cell.angle_alpha   90.00
_cell.angle_beta   90.00
_cell.angle_gamma   90.00
#
_symmetry.space_group_name_H-M   'P 1'
#
loop_
_entity.id
_entity.type
_entity.pdbx_description
1 polymer ?
#
loop_
_entity_poly.entity_id
_entity_poly.type
_entity_poly.pdbx_seq_one_letter_code
_entity_poly.pdbx_strand_id
1 'polypeptide(L)'
;MNRIGLLWSGLIVLAAVGHACAATLDALQGAWAMNGTGCESIFKKTGRGMEFRDRDSSLNTGLIIKGSTILGPLATFKVAQIRRKGDRLSAALNCSDSIIYGNLAVSFRILSPNKFERYAPEFPEISVIYNRCNL
;
A
#
# COMPACT_ATOMS: atom_id res chain seq x y z
N MET A 1 -34.19 14.37 -63.89
CA MET A 1 -33.28 15.07 -62.94
C MET A 1 -33.18 14.24 -61.70
N ASN A 2 -32.09 13.46 -61.64
CA ASN A 2 -31.84 12.55 -60.52
C ASN A 2 -30.98 13.27 -59.47
N ARG A 3 -31.49 13.41 -58.29
CA ARG A 3 -30.70 13.81 -57.13
C ARG A 3 -30.31 12.57 -56.34
N ILE A 4 -29.06 12.22 -56.42
CA ILE A 4 -28.44 11.15 -55.64
C ILE A 4 -28.06 11.80 -54.32
N GLY A 5 -28.76 11.41 -53.25
CA GLY A 5 -28.38 11.75 -51.86
C GLY A 5 -27.28 10.82 -51.36
N LEU A 6 -26.09 11.37 -51.16
CA LEU A 6 -25.01 10.65 -50.48
C LEU A 6 -25.29 10.62 -48.97
N LEU A 7 -25.64 9.47 -48.45
CA LEU A 7 -25.70 9.21 -47.02
C LEU A 7 -24.28 8.93 -46.51
N TRP A 8 -23.69 9.90 -45.83
CA TRP A 8 -22.45 9.71 -45.09
C TRP A 8 -22.79 9.02 -43.77
N SER A 9 -22.58 7.70 -43.72
CA SER A 9 -22.58 6.96 -42.46
C SER A 9 -21.30 7.27 -41.71
N GLY A 10 -21.38 8.17 -40.73
CA GLY A 10 -20.30 8.42 -39.80
C GLY A 10 -20.11 7.23 -38.86
N LEU A 11 -19.04 6.50 -39.02
CA LEU A 11 -18.63 5.44 -38.09
C LEU A 11 -18.07 6.11 -36.84
N ILE A 12 -18.86 6.15 -35.76
CA ILE A 12 -18.37 6.59 -34.46
C ILE A 12 -17.58 5.44 -33.85
N VAL A 13 -16.26 5.53 -33.93
CA VAL A 13 -15.35 4.65 -33.20
C VAL A 13 -15.36 5.10 -31.72
N LEU A 14 -16.12 4.42 -30.89
CA LEU A 14 -15.98 4.54 -29.44
C LEU A 14 -14.61 3.97 -29.07
N ALA A 15 -13.64 4.83 -28.84
CA ALA A 15 -12.41 4.44 -28.17
C ALA A 15 -12.77 4.13 -26.71
N ALA A 16 -12.83 2.85 -26.37
CA ALA A 16 -12.87 2.42 -25.01
C ALA A 16 -11.54 2.80 -24.35
N VAL A 17 -11.53 3.92 -23.63
CA VAL A 17 -10.41 4.30 -22.77
C VAL A 17 -10.41 3.30 -21.62
N GLY A 18 -9.64 2.24 -21.77
CA GLY A 18 -9.39 1.30 -20.68
C GLY A 18 -8.71 2.06 -19.55
N HIS A 19 -9.43 2.32 -18.47
CA HIS A 19 -8.84 2.82 -17.24
C HIS A 19 -7.94 1.70 -16.71
N ALA A 20 -6.65 1.82 -16.94
CA ALA A 20 -5.68 0.99 -16.24
C ALA A 20 -5.83 1.33 -14.75
N CYS A 21 -6.41 0.39 -13.98
CA CYS A 21 -6.49 0.49 -12.53
C CYS A 21 -5.06 0.55 -12.01
N ALA A 22 -4.59 1.73 -11.58
CA ALA A 22 -3.31 1.85 -10.90
C ALA A 22 -3.36 0.97 -9.64
N ALA A 23 -2.34 0.15 -9.42
CA ALA A 23 -2.24 -0.64 -8.21
C ALA A 23 -2.12 0.30 -7.01
N THR A 24 -2.86 0.02 -5.93
CA THR A 24 -2.95 0.85 -4.74
C THR A 24 -2.67 0.02 -3.49
N LEU A 25 -2.46 0.71 -2.36
CA LEU A 25 -2.36 0.09 -1.04
C LEU A 25 -3.72 -0.05 -0.33
N ASP A 26 -4.83 0.01 -1.03
CA ASP A 26 -6.17 0.07 -0.42
C ASP A 26 -6.45 -1.12 0.50
N ALA A 27 -6.05 -2.32 0.11
CA ALA A 27 -6.21 -3.52 0.94
C ALA A 27 -5.36 -3.50 2.21
N LEU A 28 -4.33 -2.65 2.27
CA LEU A 28 -3.37 -2.57 3.38
C LEU A 28 -3.57 -1.33 4.26
N GLN A 29 -4.59 -0.52 4.01
CA GLN A 29 -4.85 0.67 4.83
C GLN A 29 -5.12 0.31 6.28
N GLY A 30 -4.61 1.12 7.21
CA GLY A 30 -4.84 0.98 8.65
C GLY A 30 -3.58 0.71 9.46
N ALA A 31 -3.77 0.28 10.70
CA ALA A 31 -2.70 -0.03 11.64
C ALA A 31 -2.48 -1.54 11.73
N TRP A 32 -1.22 -1.92 11.80
CA TRP A 32 -0.79 -3.31 11.72
C TRP A 32 0.29 -3.61 12.76
N ALA A 33 0.09 -4.65 13.53
CA ALA A 33 1.07 -5.12 14.50
C ALA A 33 1.80 -6.36 14.00
N MET A 34 3.10 -6.41 14.20
CA MET A 34 3.90 -7.60 13.91
C MET A 34 3.39 -8.80 14.72
N ASN A 35 3.42 -9.97 14.11
CA ASN A 35 2.95 -11.20 14.75
C ASN A 35 3.64 -11.41 16.11
N GLY A 36 2.84 -11.73 17.10
CA GLY A 36 3.30 -11.88 18.50
C GLY A 36 3.32 -10.58 19.31
N THR A 37 2.94 -9.44 18.73
CA THR A 37 2.87 -8.15 19.43
C THR A 37 1.41 -7.70 19.59
N GLY A 38 1.02 -7.26 20.79
CA GLY A 38 -0.33 -6.77 21.07
C GLY A 38 -0.58 -5.37 20.49
N CYS A 39 -1.74 -5.17 19.90
CA CYS A 39 -2.12 -3.88 19.30
C CYS A 39 -2.12 -2.74 20.33
N GLU A 40 -2.64 -3.00 21.53
CA GLU A 40 -2.75 -2.00 22.60
C GLU A 40 -1.38 -1.55 23.14
N SER A 41 -0.35 -2.37 22.98
CA SER A 41 1.01 -2.00 23.39
C SER A 41 1.67 -1.03 22.41
N ILE A 42 1.26 -1.06 21.14
CA ILE A 42 1.87 -0.28 20.07
C ILE A 42 1.04 0.98 19.76
N PHE A 43 -0.28 0.82 19.71
CA PHE A 43 -1.18 1.86 19.22
C PHE A 43 -2.16 2.36 20.28
N LYS A 44 -2.67 3.54 20.05
CA LYS A 44 -3.81 4.13 20.73
C LYS A 44 -4.78 4.70 19.71
N LYS A 45 -6.05 4.67 20.04
CA LYS A 45 -7.09 5.33 19.25
C LYS A 45 -7.24 6.77 19.73
N THR A 46 -7.24 7.70 18.78
CA THR A 46 -7.45 9.13 19.03
C THR A 46 -8.58 9.66 18.16
N GLY A 47 -8.95 10.92 18.33
CA GLY A 47 -9.92 11.58 17.44
C GLY A 47 -9.48 11.65 15.96
N ARG A 48 -8.20 11.46 15.69
CA ARG A 48 -7.61 11.43 14.34
C ARG A 48 -7.41 10.01 13.78
N GLY A 49 -7.77 8.98 14.54
CA GLY A 49 -7.62 7.58 14.19
C GLY A 49 -6.57 6.87 15.05
N MET A 50 -5.92 5.87 14.46
CA MET A 50 -4.89 5.10 15.14
C MET A 50 -3.55 5.83 15.09
N GLU A 51 -2.89 5.93 16.23
CA GLU A 51 -1.56 6.54 16.37
C GLU A 51 -0.65 5.62 17.17
N PHE A 52 0.66 5.72 16.94
CA PHE A 52 1.64 5.06 17.81
C PHE A 52 1.58 5.65 19.22
N ARG A 53 1.69 4.79 20.23
CA ARG A 53 1.82 5.25 21.63
C ARG A 53 3.15 5.93 21.86
N ASP A 54 4.21 5.30 21.41
CA ASP A 54 5.58 5.78 21.45
C ASP A 54 6.26 5.41 20.14
N ARG A 55 6.29 6.35 19.21
CA ARG A 55 6.85 6.11 17.89
C ARG A 55 8.36 5.93 17.91
N ASP A 56 9.04 6.58 18.85
CA ASP A 56 10.51 6.57 18.92
C ASP A 56 11.06 5.32 19.61
N SER A 57 10.18 4.51 20.19
CA SER A 57 10.60 3.25 20.82
C SER A 57 11.03 2.22 19.78
N SER A 58 12.24 1.72 19.91
CA SER A 58 12.77 0.64 19.09
C SER A 58 12.05 -0.71 19.29
N LEU A 59 11.24 -0.80 20.34
CA LEU A 59 10.43 -2.00 20.64
C LEU A 59 9.10 -2.02 19.91
N ASN A 60 8.70 -0.92 19.31
CA ASN A 60 7.47 -0.85 18.54
C ASN A 60 7.64 -1.58 17.21
N THR A 61 6.85 -2.63 17.03
CA THR A 61 6.87 -3.48 15.86
C THR A 61 5.55 -3.38 15.12
N GLY A 62 5.23 -2.16 14.69
CA GLY A 62 3.99 -1.84 14.01
C GLY A 62 4.19 -0.98 12.80
N LEU A 63 3.16 -0.92 11.95
CA LEU A 63 3.07 -0.06 10.79
C LEU A 63 1.70 0.63 10.77
N ILE A 64 1.67 1.87 10.32
CA ILE A 64 0.43 2.55 9.94
C ILE A 64 0.52 2.87 8.46
N ILE A 65 -0.42 2.35 7.67
CA ILE A 65 -0.51 2.61 6.23
C ILE A 65 -1.68 3.56 6.01
N LYS A 66 -1.37 4.75 5.51
CA LYS A 66 -2.34 5.81 5.27
C LYS A 66 -2.11 6.44 3.90
N GLY A 67 -3.04 6.18 2.97
CA GLY A 67 -2.87 6.58 1.58
C GLY A 67 -1.64 5.90 0.96
N SER A 68 -0.72 6.70 0.47
CA SER A 68 0.57 6.26 -0.10
C SER A 68 1.74 6.37 0.88
N THR A 69 1.45 6.55 2.18
CA THR A 69 2.48 6.68 3.21
C THR A 69 2.43 5.48 4.15
N ILE A 70 3.60 4.95 4.45
CA ILE A 70 3.80 3.89 5.45
C ILE A 70 4.61 4.48 6.59
N LEU A 71 3.99 4.56 7.79
CA LEU A 71 4.67 5.01 9.00
C LEU A 71 5.16 3.78 9.76
N GLY A 72 6.47 3.66 9.88
CA GLY A 72 7.11 2.74 10.80
C GLY A 72 7.48 3.44 12.12
N PRO A 73 8.03 2.71 13.09
CA PRO A 73 8.45 3.27 14.37
C PRO A 73 9.53 4.34 14.23
N LEU A 74 10.53 4.08 13.40
CA LEU A 74 11.71 4.93 13.24
C LEU A 74 11.74 5.71 11.93
N ALA A 75 10.93 5.34 10.95
CA ALA A 75 10.98 5.92 9.61
C ALA A 75 9.59 6.10 9.00
N THR A 76 9.50 7.05 8.09
CA THR A 76 8.34 7.27 7.22
C THR A 76 8.72 6.93 5.80
N PHE A 77 7.90 6.11 5.15
CA PHE A 77 8.11 5.68 3.78
C PHE A 77 7.01 6.26 2.90
N LYS A 78 7.39 6.86 1.80
CA LYS A 78 6.46 7.23 0.73
C LYS A 78 6.54 6.22 -0.39
N VAL A 79 5.39 5.75 -0.82
CA VAL A 79 5.29 4.80 -1.92
C VAL A 79 5.41 5.54 -3.24
N ALA A 80 6.47 5.26 -3.99
CA ALA A 80 6.73 5.88 -5.30
C ALA A 80 6.07 5.10 -6.44
N GLN A 81 6.11 3.77 -6.37
CA GLN A 81 5.50 2.88 -7.36
C GLN A 81 4.94 1.64 -6.69
N ILE A 82 3.81 1.17 -7.20
CA ILE A 82 3.20 -0.10 -6.78
C ILE A 82 2.92 -0.93 -8.03
N ARG A 83 3.26 -2.21 -7.94
CA ARG A 83 2.86 -3.23 -8.91
C ARG A 83 2.13 -4.35 -8.19
N ARG A 84 1.02 -4.78 -8.75
CA ARG A 84 0.22 -5.89 -8.19
C ARG A 84 0.26 -7.08 -9.13
N LYS A 85 0.49 -8.27 -8.57
CA LYS A 85 0.37 -9.54 -9.26
C LYS A 85 -0.35 -10.54 -8.35
N GLY A 86 -1.66 -10.73 -8.57
CA GLY A 86 -2.49 -11.57 -7.71
C GLY A 86 -2.58 -11.01 -6.28
N ASP A 87 -2.16 -11.79 -5.31
CA ASP A 87 -2.11 -11.46 -3.88
C ASP A 87 -0.83 -10.70 -3.47
N ARG A 88 0.09 -10.46 -4.43
CA ARG A 88 1.37 -9.81 -4.20
C ARG A 88 1.36 -8.36 -4.65
N LEU A 89 1.88 -7.50 -3.79
CA LEU A 89 2.15 -6.10 -4.07
C LEU A 89 3.65 -5.85 -3.93
N SER A 90 4.25 -5.28 -4.97
CA SER A 90 5.64 -4.84 -4.93
C SER A 90 5.67 -3.33 -4.96
N ALA A 91 6.38 -2.72 -4.03
CA ALA A 91 6.46 -1.27 -3.88
C ALA A 91 7.90 -0.79 -3.89
N ALA A 92 8.14 0.31 -4.60
CA ALA A 92 9.33 1.12 -4.42
C ALA A 92 9.02 2.22 -3.41
N LEU A 93 9.80 2.28 -2.35
CA LEU A 93 9.62 3.19 -1.24
C LEU A 93 10.74 4.21 -1.19
N ASN A 94 10.39 5.47 -0.96
CA ASN A 94 11.33 6.50 -0.56
C ASN A 94 11.31 6.58 0.96
N CYS A 95 12.43 6.23 1.57
CA CYS A 95 12.61 6.29 3.01
C CYS A 95 13.14 7.66 3.40
N SER A 96 12.53 8.26 4.41
CA SER A 96 12.99 9.48 5.05
C SER A 96 12.97 9.27 6.55
N ASP A 97 14.14 9.29 7.16
CA ASP A 97 14.31 9.51 8.58
C ASP A 97 15.19 10.74 8.82
N SER A 98 15.55 11.03 10.06
CA SER A 98 16.36 12.20 10.39
C SER A 98 17.83 12.10 9.91
N ILE A 99 18.27 10.95 9.42
CA ILE A 99 19.68 10.66 9.12
C ILE A 99 19.88 10.06 7.73
N ILE A 100 18.95 9.28 7.19
CA ILE A 100 19.13 8.48 5.98
C ILE A 100 18.04 8.77 4.96
N TYR A 101 18.46 9.12 3.75
CA TYR A 101 17.62 9.13 2.57
C TYR A 101 17.99 7.93 1.70
N GLY A 102 17.00 7.13 1.33
CA GLY A 102 17.23 5.96 0.50
C GLY A 102 15.99 5.45 -0.21
N ASN A 103 16.22 4.61 -1.19
CA ASN A 103 15.18 3.87 -1.89
C ASN A 103 15.19 2.43 -1.40
N LEU A 104 14.03 1.90 -1.11
CA LEU A 104 13.85 0.53 -0.64
C LEU A 104 12.81 -0.17 -1.50
N ALA A 105 13.13 -1.37 -1.98
CA ALA A 105 12.14 -2.26 -2.57
C ALA A 105 11.55 -3.16 -1.48
N VAL A 106 10.23 -3.29 -1.46
CA VAL A 106 9.54 -4.16 -0.52
C VAL A 106 8.39 -4.88 -1.24
N SER A 107 8.13 -6.09 -0.83
CA SER A 107 6.99 -6.86 -1.31
C SER A 107 6.07 -7.23 -0.16
N PHE A 108 4.78 -7.18 -0.46
CA PHE A 108 3.71 -7.56 0.44
C PHE A 108 2.92 -8.71 -0.20
N ARG A 109 2.57 -9.70 0.60
CA ARG A 109 1.60 -10.72 0.22
C ARG A 109 0.39 -10.63 1.14
N ILE A 110 -0.78 -10.41 0.55
CA ILE A 110 -2.04 -10.36 1.29
C ILE A 110 -2.45 -11.80 1.58
N LEU A 111 -2.48 -12.17 2.86
CA LEU A 111 -2.87 -13.50 3.32
C LEU A 111 -4.37 -13.57 3.62
N SER A 112 -4.93 -12.49 4.16
CA SER A 112 -6.35 -12.32 4.43
C SER A 112 -6.64 -10.82 4.58
N PRO A 113 -7.91 -10.38 4.72
CA PRO A 113 -8.22 -8.98 4.99
C PRO A 113 -7.57 -8.41 6.24
N ASN A 114 -7.19 -9.27 7.20
CA ASN A 114 -6.61 -8.89 8.49
C ASN A 114 -5.16 -9.35 8.69
N LYS A 115 -4.52 -9.85 7.64
CA LYS A 115 -3.16 -10.38 7.74
C LYS A 115 -2.41 -10.21 6.43
N PHE A 116 -1.19 -9.69 6.51
CA PHE A 116 -0.28 -9.69 5.39
C PHE A 116 1.14 -10.05 5.80
N GLU A 117 1.93 -10.44 4.85
CA GLU A 117 3.35 -10.76 4.96
C GLU A 117 4.15 -9.70 4.22
N ARG A 118 5.23 -9.23 4.82
CA ARG A 118 6.22 -8.34 4.20
C ARG A 118 7.53 -9.08 4.03
N TYR A 119 8.15 -8.96 2.89
CA TYR A 119 9.47 -9.54 2.59
C TYR A 119 10.26 -8.66 1.64
N ALA A 120 11.59 -8.78 1.70
CA ALA A 120 12.46 -8.18 0.70
C ALA A 120 12.49 -9.06 -0.56
N PRO A 121 12.39 -8.49 -1.78
CA PRO A 121 12.41 -9.29 -3.00
C PRO A 121 13.65 -10.17 -3.17
N GLU A 122 14.79 -9.72 -2.64
CA GLU A 122 16.08 -10.43 -2.71
C GLU A 122 16.15 -11.61 -1.74
N PHE A 123 15.34 -11.60 -0.68
CA PHE A 123 15.31 -12.61 0.38
C PHE A 123 13.87 -12.98 0.73
N PRO A 124 13.14 -13.63 -0.18
CA PRO A 124 11.71 -13.89 0.02
C PRO A 124 11.42 -14.89 1.14
N GLU A 125 12.42 -15.66 1.58
CA GLU A 125 12.32 -16.58 2.72
C GLU A 125 12.36 -15.84 4.07
N ILE A 126 12.84 -14.60 4.10
CA ILE A 126 12.84 -13.77 5.29
C ILE A 126 11.63 -12.86 5.25
N SER A 127 10.62 -13.21 6.01
CA SER A 127 9.36 -12.47 6.02
C SER A 127 8.90 -12.11 7.42
N VAL A 128 8.07 -11.08 7.48
CA VAL A 128 7.42 -10.63 8.71
C VAL A 128 5.92 -10.58 8.48
N ILE A 129 5.17 -11.22 9.36
CA ILE A 129 3.71 -11.24 9.33
C ILE A 129 3.17 -10.12 10.20
N TYR A 130 2.19 -9.40 9.67
CA TYR A 130 1.47 -8.34 10.36
C TYR A 130 -0.02 -8.69 10.45
N ASN A 131 -0.60 -8.37 11.60
CA ASN A 131 -2.02 -8.52 11.87
C ASN A 131 -2.66 -7.14 12.01
N ARG A 132 -3.88 -6.98 11.48
CA ARG A 132 -4.63 -5.72 11.55
C ARG A 132 -5.02 -5.41 12.99
N CYS A 133 -4.86 -4.15 13.38
CA CYS A 133 -5.28 -3.63 14.66
C CYS A 133 -6.60 -2.87 14.53
N ASN A 134 -7.59 -3.29 15.31
CA ASN A 134 -8.90 -2.66 15.45
C ASN A 134 -9.11 -2.38 16.95
N LEU A 135 -8.75 -1.19 17.43
CA LEU A 135 -8.94 -0.76 18.81
C LEU A 135 -10.23 0.05 18.98
#